data_de3e3f25a44357c06151668d596ebb33
#
_entry.id   de3e3f25a44357c06151668d596ebb33
#
_cell.length_a   1.000
_cell.length_b   1.000
_cell.length_c   1.000
_cell.angle_alpha   90.00
_cell.angle_beta   90.00
_cell.angle_gamma   90.00
#
_symmetry.space_group_name_H-M   'P 1'
#
loop_
_entity.id
_entity.type
_entity.pdbx_description
1 polymer ?
#
loop_
_entity_poly.entity_id
_entity_poly.type
_entity_poly.pdbx_seq_one_letter_code
_entity_poly.pdbx_strand_id
1 'polypeptide(L)'
;MQKRLDDKLKVIKNARPLPASVVSKLKEQFSIDMTYNSNAIEGNRLTLKETYWVISEGITVKGKSLKDHLEAKDHYEAVNYLYELVEYNKKTTVSEHLIRSLQQLIVSGTDSKHAGTYRDGNVYITGSSHVPPDAYELPKLMNDLILWVRSKIKTMHVVELAALAHHKLVSIHPFFDGNGRTARLFMNLLLMQKGYPLVIILKNDRKKYYDVLQKADLGNYKLLIVFIAQAVERTTNIYLKVLPQIKTKTNKFLPLSVIAKKTPYSEKYLNLLARYGKIEAHKEGRIWLTTMDAIKSYQALRQRKR
;
A
#
# COMPACT_ATOMS: atom_id res chain seq x y z
N MET A 1 8.20 -12.86 -8.53
CA MET A 1 7.87 -11.90 -7.46
C MET A 1 6.89 -12.50 -6.46
N GLN A 2 5.70 -12.98 -6.86
CA GLN A 2 4.68 -13.56 -5.97
C GLN A 2 5.27 -14.65 -5.04
N LYS A 3 5.93 -15.67 -5.59
CA LYS A 3 6.58 -16.74 -4.79
C LYS A 3 7.52 -16.17 -3.69
N ARG A 4 8.31 -15.12 -4.03
CA ARG A 4 9.22 -14.50 -3.05
C ARG A 4 8.47 -13.80 -1.92
N LEU A 5 7.32 -13.18 -2.21
CA LEU A 5 6.45 -12.58 -1.21
C LEU A 5 5.81 -13.65 -0.31
N ASP A 6 5.36 -14.76 -0.90
CA ASP A 6 4.81 -15.90 -0.16
C ASP A 6 5.85 -16.53 0.77
N ASP A 7 7.10 -16.67 0.32
CA ASP A 7 8.19 -17.20 1.14
C ASP A 7 8.46 -16.28 2.35
N LYS A 8 8.46 -14.96 2.15
CA LYS A 8 8.60 -13.98 3.25
C LYS A 8 7.40 -14.00 4.20
N LEU A 9 6.19 -14.12 3.67
CA LEU A 9 4.98 -14.23 4.48
C LEU A 9 4.99 -15.50 5.36
N LYS A 10 5.49 -16.63 4.83
CA LYS A 10 5.68 -17.85 5.63
C LYS A 10 6.62 -17.61 6.81
N VAL A 11 7.72 -16.89 6.62
CA VAL A 11 8.64 -16.55 7.73
C VAL A 11 7.93 -15.73 8.79
N ILE A 12 7.13 -14.72 8.41
CA ILE A 12 6.33 -13.93 9.35
C ILE A 12 5.32 -14.80 10.10
N LYS A 13 4.60 -15.68 9.39
CA LYS A 13 3.61 -16.58 10.00
C LYS A 13 4.24 -17.55 10.99
N ASN A 14 5.39 -18.10 10.67
CA ASN A 14 6.12 -19.04 11.53
C ASN A 14 6.72 -18.37 12.77
N ALA A 15 6.97 -17.06 12.72
CA ALA A 15 7.45 -16.28 13.86
C ALA A 15 6.33 -15.85 14.83
N ARG A 16 5.06 -16.07 14.49
CA ARG A 16 3.92 -15.75 15.36
C ARG A 16 3.66 -16.84 16.39
N PRO A 17 3.20 -16.51 17.65
CA PRO A 17 2.91 -15.14 18.10
C PRO A 17 4.16 -14.33 18.39
N LEU A 18 4.13 -13.04 18.05
CA LEU A 18 5.18 -12.09 18.41
C LEU A 18 4.94 -11.54 19.83
N PRO A 19 5.99 -11.09 20.53
CA PRO A 19 5.83 -10.37 21.80
C PRO A 19 4.88 -9.17 21.65
N ALA A 20 3.94 -9.02 22.56
CA ALA A 20 2.92 -7.97 22.50
C ALA A 20 3.53 -6.55 22.36
N SER A 21 4.64 -6.28 23.05
CA SER A 21 5.37 -5.01 22.95
C SER A 21 5.94 -4.72 21.56
N VAL A 22 6.40 -5.76 20.85
CA VAL A 22 6.89 -5.64 19.47
C VAL A 22 5.73 -5.35 18.52
N VAL A 23 4.63 -6.07 18.66
CA VAL A 23 3.41 -5.87 17.84
C VAL A 23 2.87 -4.46 18.04
N SER A 24 2.75 -3.99 19.28
CA SER A 24 2.25 -2.64 19.59
C SER A 24 3.11 -1.55 18.96
N LYS A 25 4.44 -1.61 19.12
CA LYS A 25 5.35 -0.64 18.52
C LYS A 25 5.32 -0.63 17.00
N LEU A 26 5.24 -1.81 16.37
CA LEU A 26 5.11 -1.92 14.92
C LEU A 26 3.77 -1.35 14.43
N LYS A 27 2.68 -1.66 15.14
CA LYS A 27 1.34 -1.15 14.82
C LYS A 27 1.33 0.38 14.89
N GLU A 28 1.85 0.97 15.97
CA GLU A 28 1.94 2.42 16.14
C GLU A 28 2.77 3.07 15.02
N GLN A 29 3.99 2.59 14.79
CA GLN A 29 4.86 3.12 13.76
C GLN A 29 4.23 3.04 12.37
N PHE A 30 3.70 1.88 11.98
CA PHE A 30 3.09 1.72 10.67
C PHE A 30 1.79 2.53 10.52
N SER A 31 1.01 2.73 11.58
CA SER A 31 -0.18 3.57 11.55
C SER A 31 0.19 5.03 11.28
N ILE A 32 1.23 5.56 11.94
CA ILE A 32 1.70 6.93 11.74
C ILE A 32 2.31 7.09 10.33
N ASP A 33 3.17 6.15 9.92
CA ASP A 33 3.79 6.17 8.60
C ASP A 33 2.74 6.09 7.47
N MET A 34 1.71 5.25 7.62
CA MET A 34 0.61 5.12 6.67
C MET A 34 -0.21 6.41 6.62
N THR A 35 -0.55 6.99 7.76
CA THR A 35 -1.29 8.23 7.86
C THR A 35 -0.56 9.37 7.19
N TYR A 36 0.73 9.55 7.51
CA TYR A 36 1.56 10.57 6.87
C TYR A 36 1.61 10.39 5.36
N ASN A 37 2.04 9.22 4.89
CA ASN A 37 2.28 9.01 3.45
C ASN A 37 0.98 9.09 2.65
N SER A 38 -0.10 8.49 3.16
CA SER A 38 -1.39 8.46 2.48
C SER A 38 -2.01 9.85 2.33
N ASN A 39 -1.98 10.68 3.37
CA ASN A 39 -2.46 12.05 3.32
C ASN A 39 -1.54 12.97 2.50
N ALA A 40 -0.22 12.79 2.59
CA ALA A 40 0.73 13.59 1.83
C ALA A 40 0.68 13.32 0.30
N ILE A 41 0.26 12.12 -0.12
CA ILE A 41 -0.06 11.82 -1.53
C ILE A 41 -1.21 12.70 -2.02
N GLU A 42 -2.21 12.95 -1.17
CA GLU A 42 -3.38 13.81 -1.50
C GLU A 42 -3.13 15.30 -1.25
N GLY A 43 -1.94 15.68 -0.79
CA GLY A 43 -1.56 17.09 -0.69
C GLY A 43 -1.54 17.65 0.74
N ASN A 44 -1.79 16.85 1.76
CA ASN A 44 -1.62 17.23 3.15
C ASN A 44 -0.18 17.68 3.41
N ARG A 45 -0.01 18.79 4.15
CA ARG A 45 1.27 19.49 4.31
C ARG A 45 2.02 19.15 5.59
N LEU A 46 1.45 18.31 6.46
CA LEU A 46 2.18 17.87 7.64
C LEU A 46 3.42 17.04 7.22
N THR A 47 4.50 17.20 7.96
CA THR A 47 5.67 16.32 7.89
C THR A 47 5.40 15.05 8.72
N LEU A 48 6.21 14.01 8.56
CA LEU A 48 6.09 12.78 9.37
C LEU A 48 6.15 13.10 10.88
N LYS A 49 7.07 13.98 11.29
CA LYS A 49 7.24 14.39 12.68
C LYS A 49 6.03 15.19 13.19
N GLU A 50 5.49 16.08 12.38
CA GLU A 50 4.28 16.84 12.71
C GLU A 50 3.05 15.91 12.77
N THR A 51 2.94 14.93 11.88
CA THR A 51 1.88 13.91 11.93
C THR A 51 1.94 13.12 13.24
N TYR A 52 3.14 12.71 13.67
CA TYR A 52 3.34 12.08 14.98
C TYR A 52 2.85 12.98 16.11
N TRP A 53 3.23 14.24 16.15
CA TRP A 53 2.81 15.18 17.19
C TRP A 53 1.30 15.37 17.25
N VAL A 54 0.65 15.53 16.09
CA VAL A 54 -0.80 15.68 16.01
C VAL A 54 -1.52 14.45 16.55
N ILE A 55 -1.04 13.26 16.20
CA ILE A 55 -1.70 11.98 16.56
C ILE A 55 -1.38 11.57 18.00
N SER A 56 -0.10 11.54 18.35
CA SER A 56 0.36 10.95 19.62
C SER A 56 0.37 11.93 20.77
N GLU A 57 0.61 13.24 20.50
CA GLU A 57 0.72 14.27 21.51
C GLU A 57 -0.50 15.22 21.54
N GLY A 58 -1.40 15.12 20.55
CA GLY A 58 -2.55 16.02 20.44
C GLY A 58 -2.20 17.49 20.17
N ILE A 59 -0.97 17.74 19.67
CA ILE A 59 -0.44 19.11 19.46
C ILE A 59 -0.93 19.66 18.14
N THR A 60 -1.32 20.95 18.13
CA THR A 60 -1.55 21.71 16.90
C THR A 60 -0.26 22.31 16.38
N VAL A 61 -0.04 22.25 15.07
CA VAL A 61 1.19 22.71 14.41
C VAL A 61 0.97 24.07 13.78
N LYS A 62 1.75 25.08 14.19
CA LYS A 62 1.69 26.44 13.65
C LYS A 62 1.93 26.45 12.13
N GLY A 63 1.09 27.18 11.40
CA GLY A 63 1.22 27.34 9.95
C GLY A 63 0.64 26.19 9.13
N LYS A 64 0.01 25.21 9.76
CA LYS A 64 -0.77 24.14 9.11
C LYS A 64 -2.26 24.42 9.24
N SER A 65 -3.05 24.00 8.23
CA SER A 65 -4.49 24.23 8.27
C SER A 65 -5.17 23.28 9.27
N LEU A 66 -6.34 23.64 9.75
CA LEU A 66 -7.18 22.74 10.55
C LEU A 66 -7.50 21.47 9.75
N LYS A 67 -7.74 21.60 8.45
CA LYS A 67 -7.96 20.45 7.55
C LYS A 67 -6.80 19.46 7.58
N ASP A 68 -5.54 19.92 7.53
CA ASP A 68 -4.37 19.04 7.60
C ASP A 68 -4.36 18.21 8.90
N HIS A 69 -4.76 18.80 10.03
CA HIS A 69 -4.82 18.13 11.33
C HIS A 69 -5.96 17.10 11.40
N LEU A 70 -7.16 17.49 10.94
CA LEU A 70 -8.33 16.60 10.92
C LEU A 70 -8.10 15.41 10.00
N GLU A 71 -7.57 15.62 8.80
CA GLU A 71 -7.21 14.54 7.88
C GLU A 71 -6.23 13.54 8.50
N ALA A 72 -5.24 14.01 9.27
CA ALA A 72 -4.29 13.14 9.95
C ALA A 72 -4.98 12.31 11.04
N LYS A 73 -5.82 12.93 11.86
CA LYS A 73 -6.58 12.26 12.91
C LYS A 73 -7.56 11.23 12.34
N ASP A 74 -8.39 11.65 11.40
CA ASP A 74 -9.40 10.80 10.77
C ASP A 74 -8.78 9.58 10.08
N HIS A 75 -7.68 9.79 9.35
CA HIS A 75 -6.98 8.70 8.68
C HIS A 75 -6.34 7.72 9.68
N TYR A 76 -5.78 8.22 10.77
CA TYR A 76 -5.23 7.37 11.83
C TYR A 76 -6.30 6.51 12.50
N GLU A 77 -7.48 7.06 12.76
CA GLU A 77 -8.63 6.31 13.27
C GLU A 77 -9.09 5.24 12.27
N ALA A 78 -9.13 5.57 10.98
CA ALA A 78 -9.45 4.59 9.94
C ALA A 78 -8.41 3.45 9.83
N VAL A 79 -7.13 3.73 10.05
CA VAL A 79 -6.08 2.69 10.11
C VAL A 79 -6.24 1.81 11.34
N ASN A 80 -6.58 2.37 12.50
CA ASN A 80 -6.84 1.59 13.71
C ASN A 80 -8.06 0.69 13.54
N TYR A 81 -9.13 1.20 12.96
CA TYR A 81 -10.31 0.40 12.62
C TYR A 81 -9.96 -0.76 11.67
N LEU A 82 -9.07 -0.52 10.70
CA LEU A 82 -8.58 -1.58 9.81
C LEU A 82 -7.87 -2.71 10.58
N TYR A 83 -7.05 -2.38 11.58
CA TYR A 83 -6.42 -3.38 12.45
C TYR A 83 -7.46 -4.17 13.23
N GLU A 84 -8.45 -3.50 13.83
CA GLU A 84 -9.54 -4.14 14.56
C GLU A 84 -10.32 -5.13 13.69
N LEU A 85 -10.68 -4.73 12.47
CA LEU A 85 -11.34 -5.61 11.51
C LEU A 85 -10.56 -6.90 11.22
N VAL A 86 -9.24 -6.81 11.18
CA VAL A 86 -8.39 -7.97 10.88
C VAL A 86 -8.11 -8.81 12.13
N GLU A 87 -7.99 -8.20 13.30
CA GLU A 87 -7.68 -8.89 14.57
C GLU A 87 -8.92 -9.65 15.11
N TYR A 88 -10.07 -8.98 15.18
CA TYR A 88 -11.28 -9.53 15.79
C TYR A 88 -12.13 -10.33 14.79
N ASN A 89 -12.08 -9.98 13.52
CA ASN A 89 -12.95 -10.52 12.49
C ASN A 89 -12.16 -11.14 11.34
N LYS A 90 -11.48 -12.26 11.60
CA LYS A 90 -10.66 -12.99 10.59
C LYS A 90 -11.41 -13.36 9.30
N LYS A 91 -12.74 -13.22 9.28
CA LYS A 91 -13.63 -13.48 8.14
C LYS A 91 -14.43 -12.25 7.72
N THR A 92 -13.93 -11.04 7.98
CA THR A 92 -14.63 -9.82 7.51
C THR A 92 -14.91 -9.93 6.02
N THR A 93 -16.19 -10.02 5.69
CA THR A 93 -16.63 -10.13 4.30
C THR A 93 -16.52 -8.75 3.65
N VAL A 94 -15.84 -8.69 2.53
CA VAL A 94 -15.77 -7.47 1.70
C VAL A 94 -17.19 -7.08 1.28
N SER A 95 -17.59 -5.86 1.57
CA SER A 95 -18.92 -5.31 1.26
C SER A 95 -18.85 -3.82 0.93
N GLU A 96 -19.87 -3.30 0.28
CA GLU A 96 -20.00 -1.85 0.05
C GLU A 96 -20.04 -1.08 1.36
N HIS A 97 -20.81 -1.58 2.34
CA HIS A 97 -20.88 -0.97 3.67
C HIS A 97 -19.49 -0.78 4.28
N LEU A 98 -18.61 -1.79 4.18
CA LEU A 98 -17.25 -1.70 4.69
C LEU A 98 -16.44 -0.59 4.00
N ILE A 99 -16.53 -0.48 2.66
CA ILE A 99 -15.83 0.57 1.91
C ILE A 99 -16.36 1.96 2.30
N ARG A 100 -17.68 2.09 2.46
CA ARG A 100 -18.33 3.33 2.90
C ARG A 100 -17.93 3.69 4.31
N SER A 101 -17.85 2.73 5.24
CA SER A 101 -17.39 2.96 6.61
C SER A 101 -15.92 3.42 6.68
N LEU A 102 -15.04 2.85 5.83
CA LEU A 102 -13.65 3.33 5.72
C LEU A 102 -13.59 4.77 5.21
N GLN A 103 -14.37 5.11 4.19
CA GLN A 103 -14.41 6.48 3.68
C GLN A 103 -15.03 7.45 4.70
N GLN A 104 -16.09 7.04 5.39
CA GLN A 104 -16.71 7.83 6.45
C GLN A 104 -15.69 8.24 7.50
N LEU A 105 -14.88 7.30 8.00
CA LEU A 105 -13.82 7.60 8.96
C LEU A 105 -12.79 8.59 8.41
N ILE A 106 -12.40 8.45 7.12
CA ILE A 106 -11.36 9.28 6.49
C ILE A 106 -11.75 10.76 6.37
N VAL A 107 -13.04 11.05 6.24
CA VAL A 107 -13.52 12.43 5.98
C VAL A 107 -14.43 12.97 7.09
N SER A 108 -14.60 12.25 8.19
CA SER A 108 -15.56 12.60 9.25
C SER A 108 -15.36 14.01 9.81
N GLY A 109 -14.13 14.44 9.97
CA GLY A 109 -13.79 15.78 10.47
C GLY A 109 -13.72 16.84 9.39
N THR A 110 -13.62 16.48 8.11
CA THR A 110 -13.42 17.43 7.01
C THR A 110 -14.62 17.61 6.10
N ASP A 111 -15.44 16.56 5.95
CA ASP A 111 -16.67 16.57 5.13
C ASP A 111 -17.71 15.58 5.72
N SER A 112 -18.21 15.91 6.90
CA SER A 112 -19.19 15.07 7.61
C SER A 112 -20.50 14.88 6.84
N LYS A 113 -20.89 15.84 5.99
CA LYS A 113 -22.11 15.79 5.18
C LYS A 113 -22.08 14.64 4.16
N HIS A 114 -20.93 14.37 3.54
CA HIS A 114 -20.80 13.35 2.50
C HIS A 114 -20.09 12.09 2.99
N ALA A 115 -19.82 12.02 4.31
CA ALA A 115 -19.14 10.90 4.92
C ALA A 115 -19.95 9.60 4.77
N GLY A 116 -19.33 8.58 4.17
CA GLY A 116 -19.95 7.27 3.95
C GLY A 116 -21.04 7.23 2.87
N THR A 117 -21.21 8.29 2.09
CA THR A 117 -22.23 8.40 1.02
C THR A 117 -21.57 8.49 -0.36
N TYR A 118 -22.14 7.78 -1.34
CA TYR A 118 -21.71 7.96 -2.73
C TYR A 118 -22.09 9.35 -3.22
N ARG A 119 -21.26 9.93 -4.08
CA ARG A 119 -21.57 11.19 -4.74
C ARG A 119 -22.86 11.07 -5.58
N ASP A 120 -23.64 12.09 -5.58
CA ASP A 120 -24.85 12.27 -6.38
C ASP A 120 -24.64 13.16 -7.61
N GLY A 121 -23.41 13.69 -7.78
CA GLY A 121 -22.99 14.50 -8.91
C GLY A 121 -21.73 13.96 -9.59
N ASN A 122 -21.52 14.37 -10.84
CA ASN A 122 -20.33 14.03 -11.59
C ASN A 122 -19.13 14.86 -11.12
N VAL A 123 -17.95 14.26 -11.17
CA VAL A 123 -16.71 14.86 -10.70
C VAL A 123 -15.59 14.70 -11.73
N TYR A 124 -14.59 15.57 -11.63
CA TYR A 124 -13.33 15.48 -12.38
C TYR A 124 -12.17 15.28 -11.42
N ILE A 125 -11.22 14.42 -11.81
CA ILE A 125 -10.00 14.18 -11.02
C ILE A 125 -8.92 15.14 -11.48
N THR A 126 -8.56 16.11 -10.65
CA THR A 126 -7.52 17.08 -10.97
C THR A 126 -6.19 16.41 -11.31
N GLY A 127 -5.65 16.72 -12.48
CA GLY A 127 -4.37 16.17 -12.95
C GLY A 127 -4.45 14.76 -13.51
N SER A 128 -5.64 14.20 -13.71
CA SER A 128 -5.86 12.91 -14.41
C SER A 128 -6.61 13.11 -15.71
N SER A 129 -6.29 12.29 -16.72
CA SER A 129 -7.09 12.15 -17.93
C SER A 129 -8.25 11.16 -17.80
N HIS A 130 -8.29 10.42 -16.69
CA HIS A 130 -9.38 9.50 -16.41
C HIS A 130 -10.65 10.29 -16.03
N VAL A 131 -11.75 9.97 -16.68
CA VAL A 131 -13.08 10.53 -16.38
C VAL A 131 -13.85 9.47 -15.58
N PRO A 132 -14.19 9.74 -14.31
CA PRO A 132 -15.01 8.83 -13.53
C PRO A 132 -16.38 8.61 -14.16
N PRO A 133 -17.03 7.44 -13.96
CA PRO A 133 -18.37 7.16 -14.45
C PRO A 133 -19.41 8.12 -13.88
N ASP A 134 -20.56 8.21 -14.50
CA ASP A 134 -21.67 9.01 -14.04
C ASP A 134 -22.18 8.55 -12.66
N ALA A 135 -22.68 9.51 -11.86
CA ALA A 135 -23.13 9.23 -10.49
C ALA A 135 -24.21 8.15 -10.41
N TYR A 136 -25.13 8.09 -11.38
CA TYR A 136 -26.22 7.10 -11.42
C TYR A 136 -25.72 5.66 -11.62
N GLU A 137 -24.50 5.47 -12.16
CA GLU A 137 -23.91 4.14 -12.38
C GLU A 137 -23.23 3.57 -11.12
N LEU A 138 -22.93 4.42 -10.13
CA LEU A 138 -22.13 4.04 -8.95
C LEU A 138 -22.69 2.84 -8.18
N PRO A 139 -23.99 2.72 -7.90
CA PRO A 139 -24.51 1.57 -7.17
C PRO A 139 -24.20 0.25 -7.87
N LYS A 140 -24.38 0.21 -9.20
CA LYS A 140 -24.08 -0.97 -10.00
C LYS A 140 -22.57 -1.27 -10.02
N LEU A 141 -21.74 -0.28 -10.29
CA LEU A 141 -20.29 -0.43 -10.39
C LEU A 141 -19.65 -0.86 -9.05
N MET A 142 -20.16 -0.34 -7.94
CA MET A 142 -19.68 -0.73 -6.61
C MET A 142 -20.11 -2.16 -6.25
N ASN A 143 -21.33 -2.54 -6.56
CA ASN A 143 -21.78 -3.93 -6.41
C ASN A 143 -20.93 -4.88 -7.27
N ASP A 144 -20.70 -4.53 -8.54
CA ASP A 144 -19.87 -5.31 -9.46
C ASP A 144 -18.42 -5.46 -8.94
N LEU A 145 -17.84 -4.40 -8.39
CA LEU A 145 -16.52 -4.44 -7.74
C LEU A 145 -16.51 -5.45 -6.58
N ILE A 146 -17.49 -5.41 -5.71
CA ILE A 146 -17.58 -6.32 -4.56
C ILE A 146 -17.73 -7.78 -5.01
N LEU A 147 -18.62 -8.05 -5.95
CA LEU A 147 -18.82 -9.38 -6.51
C LEU A 147 -17.54 -9.89 -7.18
N TRP A 148 -16.87 -9.04 -7.93
CA TRP A 148 -15.59 -9.37 -8.57
C TRP A 148 -14.52 -9.73 -7.52
N VAL A 149 -14.33 -8.91 -6.48
CA VAL A 149 -13.36 -9.21 -5.41
C VAL A 149 -13.68 -10.55 -4.75
N ARG A 150 -14.94 -10.79 -4.40
CA ARG A 150 -15.38 -12.06 -3.78
C ARG A 150 -15.13 -13.27 -4.67
N SER A 151 -15.31 -13.13 -5.98
CA SER A 151 -15.06 -14.21 -6.94
C SER A 151 -13.57 -14.52 -7.09
N LYS A 152 -12.70 -13.51 -6.98
CA LYS A 152 -11.25 -13.65 -7.21
C LYS A 152 -10.41 -13.96 -5.96
N ILE A 153 -10.95 -13.75 -4.77
CA ILE A 153 -10.21 -13.89 -3.50
C ILE A 153 -9.64 -15.31 -3.25
N LYS A 154 -10.20 -16.32 -3.90
CA LYS A 154 -9.74 -17.73 -3.80
C LYS A 154 -8.83 -18.15 -4.95
N THR A 155 -8.89 -17.48 -6.10
CA THR A 155 -8.24 -17.91 -7.35
C THR A 155 -7.08 -17.01 -7.78
N MET A 156 -7.06 -15.76 -7.32
CA MET A 156 -6.04 -14.78 -7.67
C MET A 156 -5.05 -14.60 -6.51
N HIS A 157 -3.78 -14.39 -6.83
CA HIS A 157 -2.79 -14.03 -5.81
C HIS A 157 -3.17 -12.72 -5.12
N VAL A 158 -3.16 -12.67 -3.79
CA VAL A 158 -3.72 -11.55 -3.03
C VAL A 158 -3.08 -10.20 -3.36
N VAL A 159 -1.78 -10.16 -3.66
CA VAL A 159 -1.09 -8.89 -4.02
C VAL A 159 -1.60 -8.37 -5.37
N GLU A 160 -1.88 -9.25 -6.31
CA GLU A 160 -2.49 -8.89 -7.59
C GLU A 160 -3.94 -8.45 -7.40
N LEU A 161 -4.73 -9.22 -6.65
CA LEU A 161 -6.12 -8.86 -6.31
C LEU A 161 -6.18 -7.49 -5.64
N ALA A 162 -5.33 -7.24 -4.65
CA ALA A 162 -5.31 -5.98 -3.91
C ALA A 162 -4.93 -4.79 -4.81
N ALA A 163 -3.96 -4.97 -5.71
CA ALA A 163 -3.58 -3.94 -6.67
C ALA A 163 -4.71 -3.60 -7.65
N LEU A 164 -5.40 -4.63 -8.17
CA LEU A 164 -6.50 -4.43 -9.10
C LEU A 164 -7.77 -3.89 -8.42
N ALA A 165 -8.08 -4.36 -7.21
CA ALA A 165 -9.20 -3.84 -6.42
C ALA A 165 -9.00 -2.37 -6.05
N HIS A 166 -7.78 -2.00 -5.67
CA HIS A 166 -7.39 -0.62 -5.44
C HIS A 166 -7.64 0.24 -6.69
N HIS A 167 -7.12 -0.17 -7.85
CA HIS A 167 -7.30 0.56 -9.11
C HIS A 167 -8.79 0.70 -9.47
N LYS A 168 -9.54 -0.39 -9.43
CA LYS A 168 -10.98 -0.37 -9.75
C LYS A 168 -11.74 0.63 -8.87
N LEU A 169 -11.47 0.66 -7.56
CA LEU A 169 -12.11 1.62 -6.65
C LEU A 169 -11.72 3.06 -6.97
N VAL A 170 -10.43 3.31 -7.26
CA VAL A 170 -9.96 4.65 -7.67
C VAL A 170 -10.60 5.09 -8.99
N SER A 171 -10.74 4.20 -9.97
CA SER A 171 -11.35 4.50 -11.27
C SER A 171 -12.86 4.73 -11.18
N ILE A 172 -13.59 4.00 -10.34
CA ILE A 172 -15.01 4.26 -10.07
C ILE A 172 -15.18 5.63 -9.40
N HIS A 173 -14.26 6.00 -8.51
CA HIS A 173 -14.25 7.28 -7.78
C HIS A 173 -15.60 7.61 -7.13
N PRO A 174 -16.10 6.72 -6.25
CA PRO A 174 -17.50 6.77 -5.83
C PRO A 174 -17.86 7.90 -4.85
N PHE A 175 -16.88 8.61 -4.30
CA PHE A 175 -17.09 9.65 -3.28
C PHE A 175 -16.66 11.03 -3.79
N PHE A 176 -17.13 12.10 -3.14
CA PHE A 176 -16.67 13.46 -3.43
C PHE A 176 -15.21 13.67 -2.97
N ASP A 177 -14.83 13.10 -1.82
CA ASP A 177 -13.45 13.13 -1.29
C ASP A 177 -13.07 11.80 -0.64
N GLY A 178 -11.76 11.59 -0.44
CA GLY A 178 -11.23 10.43 0.25
C GLY A 178 -11.05 9.17 -0.61
N ASN A 179 -11.34 9.20 -1.91
CA ASN A 179 -11.28 8.02 -2.79
C ASN A 179 -9.91 7.33 -2.78
N GLY A 180 -8.83 8.09 -2.94
CA GLY A 180 -7.48 7.54 -2.93
C GLY A 180 -7.09 6.94 -1.59
N ARG A 181 -7.42 7.62 -0.49
CA ARG A 181 -7.18 7.16 0.89
C ARG A 181 -7.96 5.88 1.19
N THR A 182 -9.24 5.86 0.84
CA THR A 182 -10.12 4.68 0.98
C THR A 182 -9.60 3.49 0.16
N ALA A 183 -9.19 3.71 -1.08
CA ALA A 183 -8.65 2.64 -1.93
C ALA A 183 -7.36 2.05 -1.37
N ARG A 184 -6.48 2.87 -0.79
CA ARG A 184 -5.26 2.38 -0.12
C ARG A 184 -5.58 1.59 1.16
N LEU A 185 -6.59 1.96 1.93
CA LEU A 185 -7.06 1.18 3.08
C LEU A 185 -7.74 -0.12 2.64
N PHE A 186 -8.57 -0.09 1.60
CA PHE A 186 -9.21 -1.27 1.03
C PHE A 186 -8.19 -2.29 0.50
N MET A 187 -7.17 -1.82 -0.22
CA MET A 187 -6.03 -2.64 -0.62
C MET A 187 -5.36 -3.31 0.59
N ASN A 188 -5.13 -2.55 1.65
CA ASN A 188 -4.52 -3.04 2.88
C ASN A 188 -5.40 -4.07 3.60
N LEU A 189 -6.71 -3.89 3.64
CA LEU A 189 -7.62 -4.89 4.19
C LEU A 189 -7.41 -6.26 3.54
N LEU A 190 -7.41 -6.31 2.21
CA LEU A 190 -7.21 -7.56 1.46
C LEU A 190 -5.87 -8.22 1.76
N LEU A 191 -4.81 -7.43 1.84
CA LEU A 191 -3.46 -7.91 2.16
C LEU A 191 -3.35 -8.42 3.60
N MET A 192 -3.85 -7.64 4.56
CA MET A 192 -3.77 -7.95 5.99
C MET A 192 -4.61 -9.18 6.36
N GLN A 193 -5.77 -9.40 5.74
CA GLN A 193 -6.57 -10.61 5.90
C GLN A 193 -5.82 -11.89 5.49
N LYS A 194 -4.83 -11.78 4.61
CA LYS A 194 -3.94 -12.91 4.23
C LYS A 194 -2.68 -13.00 5.08
N GLY A 195 -2.51 -12.03 6.01
CA GLY A 195 -1.43 -12.02 6.99
C GLY A 195 -0.22 -11.16 6.62
N TYR A 196 -0.28 -10.40 5.51
CA TYR A 196 0.72 -9.38 5.22
C TYR A 196 0.65 -8.24 6.25
N PRO A 197 1.76 -7.60 6.59
CA PRO A 197 1.73 -6.36 7.37
C PRO A 197 1.08 -5.22 6.58
N LEU A 198 0.72 -4.14 7.27
CA LEU A 198 0.19 -2.93 6.67
C LEU A 198 1.18 -2.36 5.65
N VAL A 199 0.73 -2.17 4.40
CA VAL A 199 1.56 -1.77 3.27
C VAL A 199 1.43 -0.26 3.02
N ILE A 200 2.57 0.42 2.89
CA ILE A 200 2.64 1.86 2.74
C ILE A 200 3.14 2.21 1.34
N ILE A 201 2.34 2.97 0.58
CA ILE A 201 2.79 3.67 -0.62
C ILE A 201 3.45 4.98 -0.16
N LEU A 202 4.73 5.17 -0.50
CA LEU A 202 5.46 6.34 -0.02
C LEU A 202 5.09 7.60 -0.80
N LYS A 203 5.00 8.74 -0.11
CA LYS A 203 4.88 10.09 -0.71
C LYS A 203 5.94 10.33 -1.79
N ASN A 204 7.16 9.90 -1.55
CA ASN A 204 8.27 10.06 -2.50
C ASN A 204 8.07 9.29 -3.81
N ASP A 205 7.20 8.28 -3.81
CA ASP A 205 6.83 7.52 -5.01
C ASP A 205 5.56 8.08 -5.68
N ARG A 206 5.00 9.22 -5.22
CA ARG A 206 3.73 9.82 -5.69
C ARG A 206 3.66 9.92 -7.21
N LYS A 207 4.68 10.48 -7.86
CA LYS A 207 4.71 10.60 -9.32
C LYS A 207 4.62 9.24 -10.00
N LYS A 208 5.44 8.27 -9.55
CA LYS A 208 5.43 6.91 -10.11
C LYS A 208 4.08 6.21 -9.86
N TYR A 209 3.48 6.45 -8.71
CA TYR A 209 2.18 5.90 -8.34
C TYR A 209 1.08 6.37 -9.30
N TYR A 210 0.99 7.66 -9.58
CA TYR A 210 0.04 8.19 -10.56
C TYR A 210 0.35 7.72 -11.99
N ASP A 211 1.63 7.66 -12.39
CA ASP A 211 2.03 7.15 -13.71
C ASP A 211 1.59 5.69 -13.93
N VAL A 212 1.66 4.83 -12.91
CA VAL A 212 1.21 3.43 -13.05
C VAL A 212 -0.30 3.28 -12.98
N LEU A 213 -1.02 4.16 -12.27
CA LEU A 213 -2.49 4.23 -12.30
C LEU A 213 -2.97 4.64 -13.68
N GLN A 214 -2.44 5.71 -14.26
CA GLN A 214 -2.81 6.15 -15.60
C GLN A 214 -2.57 5.07 -16.66
N LYS A 215 -1.50 4.29 -16.54
CA LYS A 215 -1.25 3.14 -17.43
C LYS A 215 -2.25 2.01 -17.20
N ALA A 216 -2.69 1.83 -15.97
CA ALA A 216 -3.73 0.84 -15.65
C ALA A 216 -5.10 1.26 -16.19
N ASP A 217 -5.42 2.57 -16.23
CA ASP A 217 -6.62 3.10 -16.88
C ASP A 217 -6.66 2.74 -18.38
N LEU A 218 -5.47 2.63 -19.02
CA LEU A 218 -5.31 2.17 -20.40
C LEU A 218 -5.20 0.63 -20.52
N GLY A 219 -5.54 -0.14 -19.49
CA GLY A 219 -5.50 -1.60 -19.48
C GLY A 219 -4.14 -2.24 -19.18
N ASN A 220 -3.08 -1.46 -18.95
CA ASN A 220 -1.75 -1.98 -18.63
C ASN A 220 -1.56 -2.13 -17.10
N TYR A 221 -2.19 -3.13 -16.51
CA TYR A 221 -2.15 -3.40 -15.06
C TYR A 221 -0.80 -3.93 -14.54
N LYS A 222 0.04 -4.49 -15.41
CA LYS A 222 1.29 -5.15 -15.00
C LYS A 222 2.21 -4.24 -14.20
N LEU A 223 2.32 -2.98 -14.59
CA LEU A 223 3.19 -2.01 -13.90
C LEU A 223 2.65 -1.62 -12.53
N LEU A 224 1.34 -1.51 -12.39
CA LEU A 224 0.68 -1.26 -11.10
C LEU A 224 0.88 -2.46 -10.16
N ILE A 225 0.64 -3.68 -10.63
CA ILE A 225 0.85 -4.91 -9.84
C ILE A 225 2.29 -5.01 -9.35
N VAL A 226 3.28 -4.72 -10.21
CA VAL A 226 4.69 -4.70 -9.83
C VAL A 226 4.97 -3.60 -8.79
N PHE A 227 4.39 -2.42 -8.96
CA PHE A 227 4.56 -1.31 -8.02
C PHE A 227 4.03 -1.65 -6.63
N ILE A 228 2.81 -2.18 -6.55
CA ILE A 228 2.20 -2.61 -5.28
C ILE A 228 3.01 -3.78 -4.67
N ALA A 229 3.41 -4.77 -5.47
CA ALA A 229 4.24 -5.87 -5.00
C ALA A 229 5.59 -5.41 -4.40
N GLN A 230 6.20 -4.36 -4.96
CA GLN A 230 7.42 -3.74 -4.41
C GLN A 230 7.14 -3.03 -3.07
N ALA A 231 5.98 -2.37 -2.94
CA ALA A 231 5.57 -1.77 -1.66
C ALA A 231 5.33 -2.85 -0.59
N VAL A 232 4.63 -3.94 -0.94
CA VAL A 232 4.44 -5.12 -0.06
C VAL A 232 5.78 -5.70 0.37
N GLU A 233 6.70 -5.89 -0.57
CA GLU A 233 8.02 -6.46 -0.26
C GLU A 233 8.83 -5.57 0.68
N ARG A 234 8.82 -4.25 0.47
CA ARG A 234 9.49 -3.26 1.33
C ARG A 234 8.97 -3.34 2.76
N THR A 235 7.65 -3.26 2.95
CA THR A 235 7.05 -3.32 4.28
C THR A 235 7.31 -4.66 4.96
N THR A 236 7.18 -5.76 4.21
CA THR A 236 7.50 -7.12 4.70
C THR A 236 8.94 -7.21 5.18
N ASN A 237 9.90 -6.62 4.45
CA ASN A 237 11.31 -6.60 4.85
C ASN A 237 11.54 -5.80 6.13
N ILE A 238 10.87 -4.65 6.31
CA ILE A 238 10.93 -3.88 7.56
C ILE A 238 10.42 -4.73 8.72
N TYR A 239 9.30 -5.40 8.54
CA TYR A 239 8.71 -6.29 9.54
C TYR A 239 9.66 -7.44 9.91
N LEU A 240 10.27 -8.09 8.92
CA LEU A 240 11.22 -9.18 9.12
C LEU A 240 12.49 -8.76 9.88
N LYS A 241 12.95 -7.50 9.75
CA LYS A 241 14.11 -6.98 10.49
C LYS A 241 13.88 -6.89 12.00
N VAL A 242 12.61 -6.74 12.42
CA VAL A 242 12.23 -6.57 13.83
C VAL A 242 11.91 -7.91 14.49
N LEU A 243 11.72 -8.98 13.69
CA LEU A 243 11.52 -10.31 14.24
C LEU A 243 12.78 -10.75 15.01
N PRO A 244 12.65 -11.35 16.21
CA PRO A 244 13.78 -11.93 16.92
C PRO A 244 14.49 -12.89 15.96
N GLN A 245 15.80 -12.72 15.80
CA GLN A 245 16.61 -13.37 14.79
C GLN A 245 16.42 -14.90 14.78
N ILE A 246 15.50 -15.37 13.95
CA ILE A 246 15.69 -16.66 13.30
C ILE A 246 16.94 -16.41 12.45
N LYS A 247 18.04 -17.14 12.72
CA LYS A 247 19.36 -16.99 12.05
C LYS A 247 19.24 -17.14 10.54
N THR A 248 18.56 -16.22 9.89
CA THR A 248 18.66 -16.00 8.46
C THR A 248 19.86 -15.10 8.28
N LYS A 249 20.87 -15.54 7.52
CA LYS A 249 21.98 -14.70 7.10
C LYS A 249 21.38 -13.38 6.62
N THR A 250 21.55 -12.32 7.41
CA THR A 250 21.04 -10.99 7.06
C THR A 250 21.82 -10.50 5.86
N ASN A 251 21.29 -10.72 4.69
CA ASN A 251 21.86 -10.24 3.45
C ASN A 251 21.79 -8.72 3.46
N LYS A 252 22.92 -8.08 3.58
CA LYS A 252 23.04 -6.63 3.59
C LYS A 252 22.54 -6.08 2.24
N PHE A 253 21.52 -5.21 2.28
CA PHE A 253 21.11 -4.46 1.12
C PHE A 253 22.19 -3.43 0.76
N LEU A 254 22.59 -3.41 -0.50
CA LEU A 254 23.63 -2.54 -1.04
C LEU A 254 23.12 -1.78 -2.26
N PRO A 255 23.63 -0.56 -2.52
CA PRO A 255 23.33 0.17 -3.75
C PRO A 255 23.64 -0.66 -5.00
N LEU A 256 22.83 -0.49 -6.06
CA LEU A 256 23.06 -1.20 -7.32
C LEU A 256 24.45 -0.93 -7.91
N SER A 257 24.98 0.28 -7.71
CA SER A 257 26.35 0.65 -8.12
C SER A 257 27.43 -0.21 -7.45
N VAL A 258 27.21 -0.59 -6.17
CA VAL A 258 28.14 -1.47 -5.43
C VAL A 258 27.98 -2.93 -5.87
N ILE A 259 26.76 -3.37 -6.11
CA ILE A 259 26.45 -4.71 -6.61
C ILE A 259 27.00 -4.90 -8.05
N ALA A 260 26.88 -3.89 -8.91
CA ALA A 260 27.42 -3.92 -10.27
C ALA A 260 28.92 -4.22 -10.32
N LYS A 261 29.69 -3.65 -9.37
CA LYS A 261 31.15 -3.91 -9.26
C LYS A 261 31.50 -5.35 -8.86
N LYS A 262 30.53 -6.11 -8.32
CA LYS A 262 30.72 -7.47 -7.79
C LYS A 262 30.01 -8.55 -8.64
N THR A 263 29.40 -8.17 -9.74
CA THR A 263 28.59 -9.06 -10.60
C THR A 263 28.85 -8.77 -12.07
N PRO A 264 28.56 -9.69 -13.00
CA PRO A 264 28.73 -9.45 -14.43
C PRO A 264 27.65 -8.51 -15.04
N TYR A 265 26.87 -7.84 -14.21
CA TYR A 265 25.77 -6.98 -14.64
C TYR A 265 26.09 -5.51 -14.46
N SER A 266 25.80 -4.71 -15.49
CA SER A 266 25.88 -3.26 -15.37
C SER A 266 24.83 -2.70 -14.40
N GLU A 267 25.11 -1.56 -13.77
CA GLU A 267 24.15 -0.87 -12.92
C GLU A 267 22.84 -0.56 -13.65
N LYS A 268 22.92 -0.16 -14.94
CA LYS A 268 21.77 0.09 -15.80
C LYS A 268 20.89 -1.15 -15.95
N TYR A 269 21.49 -2.32 -16.15
CA TYR A 269 20.76 -3.57 -16.26
C TYR A 269 20.13 -4.00 -14.91
N LEU A 270 20.88 -3.87 -13.82
CA LEU A 270 20.35 -4.13 -12.47
C LEU A 270 19.16 -3.20 -12.16
N ASN A 271 19.23 -1.93 -12.55
CA ASN A 271 18.13 -0.99 -12.39
C ASN A 271 16.89 -1.43 -13.18
N LEU A 272 17.07 -1.92 -14.40
CA LEU A 272 15.98 -2.49 -15.18
C LEU A 272 15.34 -3.69 -14.47
N LEU A 273 16.16 -4.63 -13.98
CA LEU A 273 15.68 -5.79 -13.24
C LEU A 273 14.91 -5.41 -11.95
N ALA A 274 15.41 -4.42 -11.22
CA ALA A 274 14.75 -3.88 -10.03
C ALA A 274 13.40 -3.24 -10.38
N ARG A 275 13.36 -2.40 -11.40
CA ARG A 275 12.13 -1.73 -11.87
C ARG A 275 11.05 -2.72 -12.27
N TYR A 276 11.41 -3.82 -12.92
CA TYR A 276 10.48 -4.87 -13.34
C TYR A 276 10.27 -5.96 -12.28
N GLY A 277 10.79 -5.79 -11.06
CA GLY A 277 10.65 -6.75 -9.97
C GLY A 277 11.25 -8.12 -10.24
N LYS A 278 12.20 -8.22 -11.17
CA LYS A 278 12.89 -9.47 -11.51
C LYS A 278 13.88 -9.90 -10.44
N ILE A 279 14.43 -8.94 -9.70
CA ILE A 279 15.25 -9.15 -8.50
C ILE A 279 14.55 -8.55 -7.29
N GLU A 280 14.86 -9.06 -6.10
CA GLU A 280 14.47 -8.40 -4.86
C GLU A 280 15.24 -7.08 -4.73
N ALA A 281 14.52 -5.98 -4.74
CA ALA A 281 15.10 -4.65 -4.62
C ALA A 281 14.06 -3.69 -4.04
N HIS A 282 14.51 -2.71 -3.28
CA HIS A 282 13.69 -1.59 -2.84
C HIS A 282 14.44 -0.28 -3.03
N LYS A 283 13.70 0.83 -2.96
CA LYS A 283 14.26 2.15 -3.14
C LYS A 283 14.31 2.87 -1.81
N GLU A 284 15.48 3.42 -1.46
CA GLU A 284 15.64 4.35 -0.34
C GLU A 284 15.99 5.72 -0.94
N GLY A 285 15.10 6.69 -0.78
CA GLY A 285 15.22 7.98 -1.46
C GLY A 285 15.27 7.81 -2.99
N ARG A 286 16.38 8.21 -3.60
CA ARG A 286 16.61 8.08 -5.05
C ARG A 286 17.38 6.81 -5.44
N ILE A 287 17.88 6.03 -4.47
CA ILE A 287 18.82 4.92 -4.68
C ILE A 287 18.07 3.59 -4.60
N TRP A 288 18.30 2.71 -5.58
CA TRP A 288 17.87 1.33 -5.53
C TRP A 288 18.87 0.47 -4.77
N LEU A 289 18.37 -0.35 -3.84
CA LEU A 289 19.13 -1.28 -3.04
C LEU A 289 18.70 -2.72 -3.36
N THR A 290 19.66 -3.65 -3.40
CA THR A 290 19.43 -5.10 -3.53
C THR A 290 20.49 -5.88 -2.75
N THR A 291 20.37 -7.23 -2.73
CA THR A 291 21.29 -8.11 -2.03
C THR A 291 22.07 -8.98 -3.04
N MET A 292 23.26 -9.46 -2.65
CA MET A 292 24.00 -10.42 -3.48
C MET A 292 23.22 -11.71 -3.72
N ASP A 293 22.44 -12.16 -2.74
CA ASP A 293 21.65 -13.38 -2.89
C ASP A 293 20.45 -13.19 -3.82
N ALA A 294 19.90 -11.99 -3.91
CA ALA A 294 18.88 -11.66 -4.92
C ALA A 294 19.45 -11.83 -6.34
N ILE A 295 20.72 -11.44 -6.55
CA ILE A 295 21.40 -11.60 -7.83
C ILE A 295 21.70 -13.07 -8.12
N LYS A 296 22.24 -13.82 -7.13
CA LYS A 296 22.48 -15.27 -7.28
C LYS A 296 21.20 -16.03 -7.60
N SER A 297 20.10 -15.71 -6.93
CA SER A 297 18.79 -16.30 -7.19
C SER A 297 18.29 -16.01 -8.61
N TYR A 298 18.50 -14.79 -9.09
CA TYR A 298 18.17 -14.43 -10.47
C TYR A 298 19.02 -15.20 -11.48
N GLN A 299 20.31 -15.34 -11.24
CA GLN A 299 21.24 -16.13 -12.09
C GLN A 299 20.81 -17.60 -12.19
N ALA A 300 20.51 -18.21 -11.04
CA ALA A 300 20.04 -19.59 -11.00
C ALA A 300 18.73 -19.83 -11.76
N LEU A 301 17.78 -18.89 -11.67
CA LEU A 301 16.52 -18.93 -12.42
C LEU A 301 16.72 -18.79 -13.94
N ARG A 302 17.75 -18.04 -14.36
CA ARG A 302 18.07 -17.84 -15.78
C ARG A 302 18.76 -19.08 -16.39
N GLN A 303 19.61 -19.76 -15.62
CA GLN A 303 20.26 -21.00 -16.05
C GLN A 303 19.27 -22.14 -16.23
N ARG A 304 18.22 -22.22 -15.45
CA ARG A 304 17.15 -23.24 -15.56
C ARG A 304 16.20 -23.06 -16.76
N LYS A 305 16.30 -21.91 -17.45
CA LYS A 305 15.47 -21.57 -18.63
C LYS A 305 16.23 -21.69 -19.95
N ARG A 306 17.50 -22.04 -19.91
CA ARG A 306 18.33 -22.46 -21.04
C ARG A 306 18.43 -23.99 -21.06
#